data_012221a9e8df4abfdd14850ad10a070e
#
_entry.id   012221a9e8df4abfdd14850ad10a070e
#
_cell.length_a   1.000
_cell.length_b   1.000
_cell.length_c   1.000
_cell.angle_alpha   90.00
_cell.angle_beta   90.00
_cell.angle_gamma   90.00
#
_symmetry.space_group_name_H-M   'P 1'
#
loop_
_entity.id
_entity.type
_entity.pdbx_description
1 polymer ?
#
loop_
_entity_poly.entity_id
_entity_poly.type
_entity_poly.pdbx_seq_one_letter_code
_entity_poly.pdbx_strand_id
1 'polypeptide(L)'
;MTVRNVRAHQSRGLLPPPEVRGRTGYYGPEHVARLALIQEMQADGFSLELIRRLLDGAGSSTAALRFSRALRAPFGEREPEIITAEELGERWGSSDPALLERALELGIMRPHGDGRFEEVSPTLARASAELAGIGISPQQALEVAGSLREHADSVARAYLKLFVEAVWEPFEAAGRPEERWPEVSEALERLRPLAAESLHAMFGLAMDAATERTLERLQGSSER
;
A
#
# COMPACT_ATOMS: atom_id res chain seq x y z
N MET A 1 1.26 26.63 -7.37
CA MET A 1 2.31 26.77 -6.33
C MET A 1 2.80 28.21 -6.27
N THR A 2 3.14 28.75 -5.09
CA THR A 2 3.61 30.12 -4.90
C THR A 2 5.14 30.18 -4.81
N VAL A 3 5.76 31.34 -5.15
CA VAL A 3 7.22 31.58 -5.00
C VAL A 3 7.69 31.33 -3.56
N ARG A 4 6.82 31.62 -2.57
CA ARG A 4 7.10 31.35 -1.16
C ARG A 4 7.29 29.85 -0.88
N ASN A 5 6.46 28.99 -1.48
CA ASN A 5 6.57 27.53 -1.32
C ASN A 5 7.84 26.99 -1.98
N VAL A 6 8.23 27.51 -3.16
CA VAL A 6 9.48 27.14 -3.84
C VAL A 6 10.69 27.44 -2.94
N ARG A 7 10.74 28.64 -2.34
CA ARG A 7 11.82 29.03 -1.41
C ARG A 7 11.80 28.18 -0.13
N ALA A 8 10.63 27.82 0.37
CA ALA A 8 10.51 26.93 1.54
C ALA A 8 11.01 25.51 1.26
N HIS A 9 10.79 24.97 0.06
CA HIS A 9 11.36 23.69 -0.34
C HIS A 9 12.88 23.77 -0.52
N GLN A 10 13.39 24.86 -1.08
CA GLN A 10 14.82 25.09 -1.22
C GLN A 10 15.54 25.20 0.12
N SER A 11 15.01 25.99 1.08
CA SER A 11 15.61 26.14 2.42
C SER A 11 15.63 24.83 3.22
N ARG A 12 14.79 23.87 2.87
CA ARG A 12 14.73 22.53 3.47
C ARG A 12 15.58 21.49 2.73
N GLY A 13 16.37 21.90 1.74
CA GLY A 13 17.19 20.99 0.93
C GLY A 13 16.41 20.13 -0.06
N LEU A 14 15.13 20.40 -0.28
CA LEU A 14 14.28 19.64 -1.20
C LEU A 14 14.48 20.02 -2.67
N LEU A 15 15.02 21.22 -2.94
CA LEU A 15 15.31 21.73 -4.27
C LEU A 15 16.77 22.15 -4.37
N PRO A 16 17.44 21.91 -5.50
CA PRO A 16 18.74 22.49 -5.77
C PRO A 16 18.66 24.02 -5.83
N PRO A 17 19.78 24.73 -5.68
CA PRO A 17 19.80 26.17 -5.86
C PRO A 17 19.46 26.55 -7.31
N PRO A 18 18.74 27.69 -7.52
CA PRO A 18 18.46 28.18 -8.86
C PRO A 18 19.74 28.67 -9.55
N GLU A 19 19.74 28.67 -10.88
CA GLU A 19 20.78 29.35 -11.66
C GLU A 19 20.69 30.86 -11.41
N VAL A 20 21.76 31.47 -10.91
CA VAL A 20 21.78 32.91 -10.61
C VAL A 20 22.36 33.68 -11.81
N ARG A 21 21.54 34.55 -12.39
CA ARG A 21 21.97 35.51 -13.41
C ARG A 21 21.80 36.94 -12.90
N GLY A 22 22.91 37.58 -12.57
CA GLY A 22 22.90 38.90 -11.91
C GLY A 22 22.34 38.78 -10.49
N ARG A 23 21.18 39.40 -10.20
CA ARG A 23 20.47 39.35 -8.90
C ARG A 23 19.22 38.46 -8.92
N THR A 24 18.97 37.78 -10.02
CA THR A 24 17.76 36.99 -10.24
C THR A 24 18.09 35.49 -10.32
N GLY A 25 17.37 34.69 -9.53
CA GLY A 25 17.44 33.23 -9.58
C GLY A 25 16.44 32.67 -10.59
N TYR A 26 16.91 31.80 -11.48
CA TYR A 26 16.12 31.12 -12.51
C TYR A 26 15.99 29.64 -12.17
N TYR A 27 14.75 29.14 -12.19
CA TYR A 27 14.43 27.75 -11.95
C TYR A 27 14.17 27.05 -13.30
N GLY A 28 14.97 26.07 -13.65
CA GLY A 28 14.87 25.30 -14.89
C GLY A 28 13.80 24.20 -14.84
N PRO A 29 13.65 23.44 -15.95
CA PRO A 29 12.70 22.33 -16.05
C PRO A 29 12.90 21.27 -14.98
N GLU A 30 14.14 21.00 -14.56
CA GLU A 30 14.50 20.08 -13.48
C GLU A 30 13.91 20.48 -12.12
N HIS A 31 13.87 21.77 -11.82
CA HIS A 31 13.25 22.28 -10.60
C HIS A 31 11.73 22.09 -10.64
N VAL A 32 11.11 22.30 -11.80
CA VAL A 32 9.66 22.11 -11.99
C VAL A 32 9.30 20.64 -11.82
N ALA A 33 10.05 19.73 -12.45
CA ALA A 33 9.85 18.29 -12.31
C ALA A 33 10.01 17.82 -10.86
N ARG A 34 11.03 18.34 -10.15
CA ARG A 34 11.27 18.00 -8.73
C ARG A 34 10.18 18.55 -7.83
N LEU A 35 9.65 19.73 -8.11
CA LEU A 35 8.51 20.30 -7.37
C LEU A 35 7.22 19.50 -7.57
N ALA A 36 6.93 19.08 -8.80
CA ALA A 36 5.79 18.23 -9.09
C ALA A 36 5.89 16.91 -8.31
N LEU A 37 7.08 16.31 -8.30
CA LEU A 37 7.34 15.11 -7.50
C LEU A 37 7.12 15.30 -6.01
N ILE A 38 7.66 16.39 -5.42
CA ILE A 38 7.48 16.69 -3.99
C ILE A 38 5.99 16.81 -3.66
N GLN A 39 5.21 17.47 -4.52
CA GLN A 39 3.76 17.61 -4.33
C GLN A 39 3.02 16.28 -4.42
N GLU A 40 3.35 15.45 -5.40
CA GLU A 40 2.82 14.11 -5.57
C GLU A 40 3.15 13.26 -4.32
N MET A 41 4.41 13.32 -3.84
CA MET A 41 4.84 12.64 -2.63
C MET A 41 4.13 13.11 -1.36
N GLN A 42 3.83 14.39 -1.24
CA GLN A 42 3.04 14.90 -0.12
C GLN A 42 1.57 14.51 -0.20
N ALA A 43 0.98 14.51 -1.38
CA ALA A 43 -0.40 14.05 -1.60
C ALA A 43 -0.58 12.57 -1.21
N ASP A 44 0.48 11.76 -1.40
CA ASP A 44 0.51 10.36 -0.97
C ASP A 44 0.88 10.17 0.51
N GLY A 45 0.95 11.25 1.31
CA GLY A 45 1.16 11.19 2.76
C GLY A 45 2.61 11.10 3.23
N PHE A 46 3.61 11.28 2.34
CA PHE A 46 5.02 11.29 2.77
C PHE A 46 5.37 12.60 3.49
N SER A 47 6.08 12.48 4.61
CA SER A 47 6.64 13.65 5.27
C SER A 47 7.76 14.27 4.43
N LEU A 48 7.92 15.59 4.52
CA LEU A 48 8.99 16.31 3.83
C LEU A 48 10.40 15.79 4.20
N GLU A 49 10.58 15.30 5.41
CA GLU A 49 11.83 14.69 5.87
C GLU A 49 12.13 13.39 5.15
N LEU A 50 11.12 12.52 4.98
CA LEU A 50 11.27 11.28 4.22
C LEU A 50 11.52 11.58 2.74
N ILE A 51 10.79 12.54 2.17
CA ILE A 51 11.00 13.01 0.79
C ILE A 51 12.43 13.51 0.60
N ARG A 52 12.95 14.30 1.54
CA ARG A 52 14.33 14.79 1.51
C ARG A 52 15.33 13.63 1.48
N ARG A 53 15.21 12.66 2.38
CA ARG A 53 16.10 11.48 2.42
C ARG A 53 16.08 10.69 1.11
N LEU A 54 14.90 10.52 0.52
CA LEU A 54 14.75 9.83 -0.76
C LEU A 54 15.38 10.63 -1.92
N LEU A 55 15.27 11.96 -1.89
CA LEU A 55 15.83 12.84 -2.92
C LEU A 55 17.33 13.09 -2.76
N ASP A 56 17.85 13.14 -1.53
CA ASP A 56 19.28 13.33 -1.26
C ASP A 56 20.10 12.08 -1.67
N GLY A 57 19.48 10.89 -1.58
CA GLY A 57 20.10 9.64 -2.02
C GLY A 57 20.02 9.34 -3.50
N ALA A 58 19.19 10.09 -4.24
CA ALA A 58 18.78 9.72 -5.61
C ALA A 58 19.36 10.60 -6.72
N GLY A 59 20.08 11.67 -6.39
CA GLY A 59 20.39 12.66 -7.44
C GLY A 59 19.11 13.18 -8.12
N SER A 60 19.20 13.88 -9.23
CA SER A 60 18.04 14.29 -10.05
C SER A 60 17.56 13.20 -11.02
N SER A 61 17.85 11.92 -10.73
CA SER A 61 17.66 10.83 -11.68
C SER A 61 16.19 10.43 -11.83
N THR A 62 15.74 10.31 -13.06
CA THR A 62 14.42 9.77 -13.44
C THR A 62 14.21 8.36 -12.89
N ALA A 63 15.26 7.62 -12.61
CA ALA A 63 15.23 6.26 -12.11
C ALA A 63 14.83 6.20 -10.61
N ALA A 64 15.32 7.11 -9.78
CA ALA A 64 14.88 7.24 -8.39
C ALA A 64 13.42 7.66 -8.29
N LEU A 65 12.93 8.43 -9.26
CA LEU A 65 11.52 8.77 -9.40
C LEU A 65 10.66 7.54 -9.71
N ARG A 66 11.11 6.67 -10.60
CA ARG A 66 10.44 5.40 -10.91
C ARG A 66 10.40 4.49 -9.70
N PHE A 67 11.51 4.37 -8.98
CA PHE A 67 11.57 3.58 -7.75
C PHE A 67 10.58 4.08 -6.68
N SER A 68 10.51 5.40 -6.45
CA SER A 68 9.53 5.95 -5.51
C SER A 68 8.07 5.77 -5.97
N ARG A 69 7.81 5.75 -7.26
CA ARG A 69 6.50 5.34 -7.82
C ARG A 69 6.23 3.85 -7.63
N ALA A 70 7.22 3.00 -7.88
CA ALA A 70 7.09 1.57 -7.66
C ALA A 70 6.81 1.23 -6.20
N LEU A 71 7.42 1.91 -5.24
CA LEU A 71 7.11 1.78 -3.81
C LEU A 71 5.64 2.10 -3.47
N ARG A 72 4.99 2.94 -4.24
CA ARG A 72 3.63 3.45 -3.96
C ARG A 72 2.54 2.82 -4.78
N ALA A 73 2.91 2.22 -5.92
CA ALA A 73 1.91 1.57 -6.73
C ALA A 73 1.08 0.64 -5.84
N PRO A 74 -0.25 0.72 -5.85
CA PRO A 74 -1.07 -0.15 -5.02
C PRO A 74 -0.82 -1.61 -5.39
N PHE A 75 -0.86 -2.50 -4.39
CA PHE A 75 -0.95 -3.93 -4.61
C PHE A 75 -2.40 -4.25 -5.03
N GLY A 76 -2.64 -4.42 -6.31
CA GLY A 76 -3.96 -4.76 -6.86
C GLY A 76 -4.79 -3.54 -7.29
N GLU A 77 -5.97 -3.83 -7.81
CA GLU A 77 -6.95 -2.85 -8.26
C GLU A 77 -7.49 -2.05 -7.09
N ARG A 78 -7.54 -0.73 -7.25
CA ARG A 78 -8.19 0.16 -6.30
C ARG A 78 -9.12 1.08 -7.08
N GLU A 79 -10.39 0.74 -7.07
CA GLU A 79 -11.47 1.69 -7.25
C GLU A 79 -12.25 1.70 -5.94
N PRO A 80 -11.82 2.50 -4.94
CA PRO A 80 -12.47 2.54 -3.64
C PRO A 80 -13.90 3.08 -3.80
N GLU A 81 -14.84 2.44 -3.15
CA GLU A 81 -16.23 2.91 -3.07
C GLU A 81 -16.38 3.78 -1.82
N ILE A 82 -17.05 4.93 -1.97
CA ILE A 82 -17.39 5.80 -0.85
C ILE A 82 -18.82 5.52 -0.43
N ILE A 83 -19.00 5.15 0.81
CA ILE A 83 -20.26 4.64 1.37
C ILE A 83 -20.55 5.34 2.69
N THR A 84 -21.82 5.52 3.01
CA THR A 84 -22.28 6.02 4.33
C THR A 84 -22.36 4.87 5.34
N ALA A 85 -22.41 5.20 6.64
CA ALA A 85 -22.63 4.19 7.67
C ALA A 85 -23.99 3.49 7.53
N GLU A 86 -25.00 4.19 7.01
CA GLU A 86 -26.33 3.64 6.77
C GLU A 86 -26.31 2.60 5.65
N GLU A 87 -25.73 2.94 4.48
CA GLU A 87 -25.56 2.02 3.35
C GLU A 87 -24.72 0.79 3.73
N LEU A 88 -23.69 0.99 4.57
CA LEU A 88 -22.89 -0.11 5.10
C LEU A 88 -23.72 -1.02 6.01
N GLY A 89 -24.54 -0.43 6.88
CA GLY A 89 -25.47 -1.16 7.75
C GLY A 89 -26.48 -1.99 6.97
N GLU A 90 -27.02 -1.43 5.89
CA GLU A 90 -27.93 -2.17 4.96
C GLU A 90 -27.18 -3.33 4.28
N ARG A 91 -25.98 -3.11 3.78
CA ARG A 91 -25.15 -4.12 3.11
C ARG A 91 -24.76 -5.28 4.06
N TRP A 92 -24.47 -4.98 5.32
CA TRP A 92 -24.13 -5.96 6.32
C TRP A 92 -25.33 -6.57 7.06
N GLY A 93 -26.53 -6.00 6.87
CA GLY A 93 -27.70 -6.39 7.62
C GLY A 93 -27.60 -6.10 9.12
N SER A 94 -26.74 -5.14 9.49
CA SER A 94 -26.47 -4.77 10.88
C SER A 94 -25.94 -3.34 10.96
N SER A 95 -26.48 -2.57 11.90
CA SER A 95 -26.02 -1.21 12.21
C SER A 95 -25.19 -1.17 13.51
N ASP A 96 -24.62 -2.29 13.94
CA ASP A 96 -23.77 -2.35 15.13
C ASP A 96 -22.50 -1.52 14.91
N PRO A 97 -22.26 -0.44 15.68
CA PRO A 97 -21.09 0.40 15.55
C PRO A 97 -19.76 -0.36 15.74
N ALA A 98 -19.75 -1.44 16.53
CA ALA A 98 -18.57 -2.24 16.78
C ALA A 98 -18.04 -2.93 15.50
N LEU A 99 -18.91 -3.24 14.54
CA LEU A 99 -18.51 -3.81 13.25
C LEU A 99 -17.74 -2.78 12.40
N LEU A 100 -18.23 -1.54 12.37
CA LEU A 100 -17.53 -0.46 11.66
C LEU A 100 -16.19 -0.13 12.32
N GLU A 101 -16.16 -0.05 13.66
CA GLU A 101 -14.92 0.18 14.41
C GLU A 101 -13.90 -0.91 14.08
N ARG A 102 -14.31 -2.17 14.08
CA ARG A 102 -13.46 -3.31 13.72
C ARG A 102 -12.97 -3.24 12.28
N ALA A 103 -13.80 -2.85 11.32
CA ALA A 103 -13.42 -2.68 9.92
C ALA A 103 -12.40 -1.55 9.72
N LEU A 104 -12.52 -0.46 10.49
CA LEU A 104 -11.55 0.65 10.52
C LEU A 104 -10.21 0.18 11.10
N GLU A 105 -10.20 -0.55 12.22
CA GLU A 105 -8.98 -1.13 12.80
C GLU A 105 -8.25 -2.05 11.82
N LEU A 106 -9.00 -2.89 11.10
CA LEU A 106 -8.44 -3.78 10.08
C LEU A 106 -7.95 -3.04 8.83
N GLY A 107 -8.29 -1.77 8.67
CA GLY A 107 -7.91 -0.95 7.52
C GLY A 107 -8.61 -1.35 6.22
N ILE A 108 -9.71 -2.10 6.29
CA ILE A 108 -10.58 -2.40 5.14
C ILE A 108 -11.59 -1.29 4.87
N MET A 109 -11.81 -0.44 5.87
CA MET A 109 -12.55 0.82 5.79
C MET A 109 -11.65 1.98 6.22
N ARG A 110 -11.87 3.18 5.68
CA ARG A 110 -11.19 4.42 6.09
C ARG A 110 -12.18 5.56 6.20
N PRO A 111 -12.03 6.49 7.17
CA PRO A 111 -12.84 7.70 7.21
C PRO A 111 -12.58 8.56 5.97
N HIS A 112 -13.64 9.01 5.30
CA HIS A 112 -13.56 9.87 4.11
C HIS A 112 -14.00 11.33 4.39
N GLY A 113 -14.47 11.63 5.61
CA GLY A 113 -15.08 12.89 5.99
C GLY A 113 -16.60 12.88 5.84
N ASP A 114 -17.27 13.88 6.47
CA ASP A 114 -18.73 14.06 6.42
C ASP A 114 -19.55 12.80 6.77
N GLY A 115 -19.04 11.96 7.69
CA GLY A 115 -19.69 10.71 8.08
C GLY A 115 -19.69 9.62 7.03
N ARG A 116 -18.86 9.77 5.98
CA ARG A 116 -18.67 8.78 4.91
C ARG A 116 -17.38 7.99 5.13
N PHE A 117 -17.32 6.82 4.54
CA PHE A 117 -16.21 5.89 4.63
C PHE A 117 -15.79 5.41 3.24
N GLU A 118 -14.50 5.23 3.07
CA GLU A 118 -13.90 4.62 1.89
C GLU A 118 -13.75 3.12 2.12
N GLU A 119 -14.39 2.31 1.29
CA GLU A 119 -14.20 0.87 1.21
C GLU A 119 -12.95 0.59 0.38
N VAL A 120 -11.86 0.17 1.07
CA VAL A 120 -10.50 0.15 0.49
C VAL A 120 -10.33 -0.92 -0.59
N SER A 121 -11.14 -2.00 -0.54
CA SER A 121 -11.04 -3.13 -1.47
C SER A 121 -12.42 -3.63 -1.91
N PRO A 122 -12.83 -3.33 -3.14
CA PRO A 122 -14.07 -3.86 -3.72
C PRO A 122 -14.14 -5.40 -3.70
N THR A 123 -12.99 -6.07 -3.81
CA THR A 123 -12.92 -7.53 -3.73
C THR A 123 -13.30 -8.05 -2.35
N LEU A 124 -12.82 -7.42 -1.27
CA LEU A 124 -13.20 -7.79 0.11
C LEU A 124 -14.66 -7.46 0.40
N ALA A 125 -15.15 -6.33 -0.10
CA ALA A 125 -16.54 -5.94 0.01
C ALA A 125 -17.48 -6.97 -0.61
N ARG A 126 -17.21 -7.36 -1.85
CA ARG A 126 -17.97 -8.39 -2.55
C ARG A 126 -17.91 -9.73 -1.81
N ALA A 127 -16.74 -10.17 -1.36
CA ALA A 127 -16.60 -11.41 -0.61
C ALA A 127 -17.42 -11.39 0.67
N SER A 128 -17.45 -10.27 1.40
CA SER A 128 -18.27 -10.11 2.60
C SER A 128 -19.76 -10.20 2.30
N ALA A 129 -20.23 -9.61 1.20
CA ALA A 129 -21.61 -9.69 0.77
C ALA A 129 -22.02 -11.12 0.38
N GLU A 130 -21.16 -11.84 -0.35
CA GLU A 130 -21.38 -13.26 -0.69
C GLU A 130 -21.44 -14.15 0.55
N LEU A 131 -20.58 -13.93 1.53
CA LEU A 131 -20.60 -14.64 2.82
C LEU A 131 -21.92 -14.40 3.58
N ALA A 132 -22.40 -13.17 3.60
CA ALA A 132 -23.71 -12.84 4.19
C ALA A 132 -24.85 -13.58 3.48
N GLY A 133 -24.77 -13.72 2.15
CA GLY A 133 -25.75 -14.45 1.33
C GLY A 133 -25.87 -15.94 1.68
N ILE A 134 -24.85 -16.55 2.26
CA ILE A 134 -24.87 -17.94 2.74
C ILE A 134 -25.05 -18.05 4.26
N GLY A 135 -25.42 -16.96 4.93
CA GLY A 135 -25.79 -16.92 6.35
C GLY A 135 -24.63 -16.73 7.32
N ILE A 136 -23.43 -16.36 6.84
CA ILE A 136 -22.30 -15.98 7.70
C ILE A 136 -22.50 -14.54 8.17
N SER A 137 -22.46 -14.33 9.48
CA SER A 137 -22.64 -13.00 10.05
C SER A 137 -21.46 -12.07 9.72
N PRO A 138 -21.66 -10.74 9.63
CA PRO A 138 -20.58 -9.77 9.45
C PRO A 138 -19.49 -9.89 10.51
N GLN A 139 -19.85 -10.21 11.74
CA GLN A 139 -18.92 -10.41 12.83
C GLN A 139 -17.96 -11.58 12.55
N GLN A 140 -18.50 -12.74 12.12
CA GLN A 140 -17.69 -13.90 11.73
C GLN A 140 -16.79 -13.59 10.52
N ALA A 141 -17.31 -12.85 9.54
CA ALA A 141 -16.52 -12.41 8.38
C ALA A 141 -15.36 -11.50 8.80
N LEU A 142 -15.58 -10.57 9.74
CA LEU A 142 -14.53 -9.68 10.27
C LEU A 142 -13.51 -10.42 11.13
N GLU A 143 -13.90 -11.47 11.87
CA GLU A 143 -12.95 -12.34 12.57
C GLU A 143 -12.00 -13.03 11.59
N VAL A 144 -12.53 -13.59 10.51
CA VAL A 144 -11.72 -14.19 9.43
C VAL A 144 -10.86 -13.14 8.76
N ALA A 145 -11.39 -11.95 8.47
CA ALA A 145 -10.62 -10.85 7.89
C ALA A 145 -9.46 -10.40 8.80
N GLY A 146 -9.64 -10.44 10.13
CA GLY A 146 -8.59 -10.19 11.10
C GLY A 146 -7.44 -11.18 11.00
N SER A 147 -7.75 -12.47 10.95
CA SER A 147 -6.76 -13.53 10.76
C SER A 147 -6.04 -13.40 9.41
N LEU A 148 -6.78 -13.13 8.32
CA LEU A 148 -6.20 -12.89 7.01
C LEU A 148 -5.25 -11.70 7.03
N ARG A 149 -5.62 -10.59 7.69
CA ARG A 149 -4.79 -9.40 7.83
C ARG A 149 -3.48 -9.70 8.53
N GLU A 150 -3.51 -10.39 9.66
CA GLU A 150 -2.33 -10.75 10.44
C GLU A 150 -1.35 -11.59 9.63
N HIS A 151 -1.85 -12.63 8.95
CA HIS A 151 -1.02 -13.51 8.13
C HIS A 151 -0.49 -12.82 6.88
N ALA A 152 -1.32 -12.00 6.21
CA ALA A 152 -0.89 -11.19 5.06
C ALA A 152 0.20 -10.18 5.43
N ASP A 153 0.08 -9.51 6.58
CA ASP A 153 1.10 -8.59 7.09
C ASP A 153 2.42 -9.31 7.41
N SER A 154 2.35 -10.55 7.91
CA SER A 154 3.53 -11.37 8.15
C SER A 154 4.24 -11.73 6.85
N VAL A 155 3.50 -12.18 5.84
CA VAL A 155 4.03 -12.50 4.51
C VAL A 155 4.61 -11.25 3.83
N ALA A 156 3.90 -10.12 3.89
CA ALA A 156 4.38 -8.85 3.32
C ALA A 156 5.72 -8.42 3.93
N ARG A 157 5.86 -8.52 5.27
CA ARG A 157 7.14 -8.25 5.95
C ARG A 157 8.26 -9.18 5.49
N ALA A 158 7.98 -10.47 5.29
CA ALA A 158 8.98 -11.42 4.82
C ALA A 158 9.50 -11.08 3.42
N TYR A 159 8.61 -10.73 2.48
CA TYR A 159 9.01 -10.30 1.14
C TYR A 159 9.75 -8.97 1.12
N LEU A 160 9.32 -7.99 1.94
CA LEU A 160 10.03 -6.72 2.06
C LEU A 160 11.42 -6.91 2.67
N LYS A 161 11.56 -7.76 3.67
CA LYS A 161 12.86 -8.13 4.24
C LYS A 161 13.78 -8.74 3.18
N LEU A 162 13.27 -9.69 2.39
CA LEU A 162 14.01 -10.30 1.30
C LEU A 162 14.51 -9.24 0.29
N PHE A 163 13.66 -8.27 -0.08
CA PHE A 163 14.05 -7.17 -0.96
C PHE A 163 15.15 -6.31 -0.34
N VAL A 164 15.01 -5.95 0.93
CA VAL A 164 16.00 -5.13 1.63
C VAL A 164 17.36 -5.83 1.67
N GLU A 165 17.41 -7.07 2.10
CA GLU A 165 18.64 -7.84 2.26
C GLU A 165 19.32 -8.19 0.92
N ALA A 166 18.53 -8.60 -0.08
CA ALA A 166 19.07 -9.07 -1.36
C ALA A 166 19.33 -7.97 -2.39
N VAL A 167 18.61 -6.85 -2.30
CA VAL A 167 18.66 -5.80 -3.33
C VAL A 167 19.08 -4.46 -2.76
N TRP A 168 18.40 -3.99 -1.71
CA TRP A 168 18.61 -2.63 -1.22
C TRP A 168 19.94 -2.46 -0.48
N GLU A 169 20.27 -3.33 0.46
CA GLU A 169 21.54 -3.23 1.24
C GLU A 169 22.79 -3.31 0.35
N PRO A 170 22.89 -4.24 -0.63
CA PRO A 170 24.00 -4.25 -1.58
C PRO A 170 24.09 -3.00 -2.45
N PHE A 171 22.95 -2.45 -2.85
CA PHE A 171 22.90 -1.20 -3.61
C PHE A 171 23.34 0.00 -2.77
N GLU A 172 22.92 0.06 -1.52
CA GLU A 172 23.31 1.11 -0.57
C GLU A 172 24.80 1.03 -0.21
N ALA A 173 25.31 -0.17 0.04
CA ALA A 173 26.73 -0.43 0.31
C ALA A 173 27.65 -0.04 -0.86
N ALA A 174 27.15 -0.14 -2.10
CA ALA A 174 27.84 0.32 -3.30
C ALA A 174 27.79 1.86 -3.50
N GLY A 175 27.19 2.62 -2.58
CA GLY A 175 27.07 4.07 -2.67
C GLY A 175 25.91 4.54 -3.57
N ARG A 176 24.92 3.67 -3.82
CA ARG A 176 23.73 3.96 -4.63
C ARG A 176 24.06 4.48 -6.04
N PRO A 177 24.84 3.73 -6.83
CA PRO A 177 25.27 4.17 -8.15
C PRO A 177 24.06 4.44 -9.07
N GLU A 178 24.11 5.55 -9.79
CA GLU A 178 22.97 6.04 -10.58
C GLU A 178 22.55 5.05 -11.66
N GLU A 179 23.49 4.37 -12.29
CA GLU A 179 23.26 3.36 -13.31
C GLU A 179 22.52 2.11 -12.82
N ARG A 180 22.52 1.82 -11.50
CA ARG A 180 21.86 0.65 -10.91
C ARG A 180 20.45 0.92 -10.39
N TRP A 181 19.96 2.16 -10.40
CA TRP A 181 18.57 2.45 -10.01
C TRP A 181 17.52 1.69 -10.82
N PRO A 182 17.68 1.51 -12.15
CA PRO A 182 16.73 0.71 -12.94
C PRO A 182 16.63 -0.73 -12.43
N GLU A 183 17.74 -1.37 -12.06
CA GLU A 183 17.77 -2.74 -11.54
C GLU A 183 16.99 -2.86 -10.23
N VAL A 184 17.17 -1.90 -9.32
CA VAL A 184 16.48 -1.86 -8.02
C VAL A 184 14.99 -1.64 -8.21
N SER A 185 14.60 -0.76 -9.14
CA SER A 185 13.18 -0.50 -9.45
C SER A 185 12.52 -1.72 -10.07
N GLU A 186 13.18 -2.36 -11.04
CA GLU A 186 12.69 -3.60 -11.68
C GLU A 186 12.54 -4.74 -10.67
N ALA A 187 13.51 -4.91 -9.78
CA ALA A 187 13.45 -5.92 -8.73
C ALA A 187 12.22 -5.75 -7.84
N LEU A 188 11.90 -4.52 -7.44
CA LEU A 188 10.70 -4.22 -6.65
C LEU A 188 9.41 -4.45 -7.44
N GLU A 189 9.36 -4.00 -8.70
CA GLU A 189 8.19 -4.20 -9.57
C GLU A 189 7.90 -5.68 -9.81
N ARG A 190 8.93 -6.51 -9.95
CA ARG A 190 8.81 -7.96 -10.12
C ARG A 190 8.47 -8.70 -8.84
N LEU A 191 8.97 -8.24 -7.69
CA LEU A 191 8.70 -8.87 -6.39
C LEU A 191 7.21 -8.85 -6.05
N ARG A 192 6.51 -7.78 -6.41
CA ARG A 192 5.11 -7.55 -6.06
C ARG A 192 4.16 -8.63 -6.60
N PRO A 193 4.09 -8.88 -7.92
CA PRO A 193 3.23 -9.93 -8.45
C PRO A 193 3.63 -11.31 -7.93
N LEU A 194 4.94 -11.59 -7.82
CA LEU A 194 5.44 -12.86 -7.30
C LEU A 194 5.00 -13.12 -5.85
N ALA A 195 5.00 -12.10 -5.00
CA ALA A 195 4.50 -12.22 -3.63
C ALA A 195 3.00 -12.56 -3.60
N ALA A 196 2.19 -11.88 -4.42
CA ALA A 196 0.76 -12.12 -4.50
C ALA A 196 0.44 -13.51 -5.06
N GLU A 197 1.10 -13.92 -6.14
CA GLU A 197 0.94 -15.24 -6.76
C GLU A 197 1.35 -16.38 -5.79
N SER A 198 2.47 -16.21 -5.10
CA SER A 198 2.95 -17.19 -4.12
C SER A 198 1.99 -17.33 -2.94
N LEU A 199 1.47 -16.21 -2.43
CA LEU A 199 0.49 -16.21 -1.35
C LEU A 199 -0.80 -16.92 -1.78
N HIS A 200 -1.29 -16.62 -2.99
CA HIS A 200 -2.48 -17.26 -3.54
C HIS A 200 -2.30 -18.79 -3.70
N ALA A 201 -1.17 -19.21 -4.25
CA ALA A 201 -0.86 -20.64 -4.41
C ALA A 201 -0.75 -21.36 -3.06
N MET A 202 -0.05 -20.78 -2.09
CA MET A 202 0.09 -21.36 -0.75
C MET A 202 -1.24 -21.41 0.00
N PHE A 203 -2.10 -20.40 -0.19
CA PHE A 203 -3.44 -20.41 0.37
C PHE A 203 -4.30 -21.54 -0.21
N GLY A 204 -4.24 -21.77 -1.53
CA GLY A 204 -4.91 -22.92 -2.18
C GLY A 204 -4.49 -24.25 -1.57
N LEU A 205 -3.17 -24.51 -1.47
CA LEU A 205 -2.66 -25.72 -0.84
C LEU A 205 -3.11 -25.88 0.62
N ALA A 206 -3.15 -24.78 1.37
CA ALA A 206 -3.61 -24.83 2.75
C ALA A 206 -5.12 -25.12 2.86
N MET A 207 -5.93 -24.59 1.94
CA MET A 207 -7.37 -24.84 1.87
C MET A 207 -7.65 -26.31 1.52
N ASP A 208 -6.95 -26.87 0.54
CA ASP A 208 -7.11 -28.28 0.16
C ASP A 208 -6.83 -29.19 1.37
N ALA A 209 -5.69 -29.01 2.02
CA ALA A 209 -5.31 -29.79 3.19
C ALA A 209 -6.27 -29.59 4.39
N ALA A 210 -6.84 -28.39 4.57
CA ALA A 210 -7.81 -28.14 5.63
C ALA A 210 -9.16 -28.80 5.33
N THR A 211 -9.56 -28.81 4.07
CA THR A 211 -10.81 -29.43 3.62
C THR A 211 -10.75 -30.95 3.81
N GLU A 212 -9.67 -31.61 3.39
CA GLU A 212 -9.46 -33.05 3.58
C GLU A 212 -9.57 -33.44 5.07
N ARG A 213 -8.82 -32.78 5.94
CA ARG A 213 -8.88 -33.01 7.39
C ARG A 213 -10.28 -32.81 7.99
N THR A 214 -11.05 -31.87 7.45
CA THR A 214 -12.40 -31.59 7.92
C THR A 214 -13.38 -32.68 7.49
N LEU A 215 -13.29 -33.14 6.23
CA LEU A 215 -14.10 -34.25 5.72
C LEU A 215 -13.85 -35.54 6.50
N GLU A 216 -12.60 -35.90 6.76
CA GLU A 216 -12.24 -37.06 7.57
C GLU A 216 -12.88 -37.03 8.98
N ARG A 217 -12.83 -35.85 9.62
CA ARG A 217 -13.49 -35.67 10.96
C ARG A 217 -14.99 -35.84 10.90
N LEU A 218 -15.66 -35.30 9.89
CA LEU A 218 -17.11 -35.39 9.72
C LEU A 218 -17.56 -36.84 9.47
N GLN A 219 -16.81 -37.59 8.64
CA GLN A 219 -17.08 -38.99 8.35
C GLN A 219 -16.85 -39.87 9.57
N GLY A 220 -15.75 -39.70 10.31
CA GLY A 220 -15.48 -40.44 11.54
C GLY A 220 -16.43 -40.14 12.69
N SER A 221 -17.16 -39.03 12.65
CA SER A 221 -18.20 -38.68 13.63
C SER A 221 -19.56 -39.33 13.32
N SER A 222 -19.80 -39.74 12.06
CA SER A 222 -21.05 -40.39 11.62
C SER A 222 -21.07 -41.90 11.91
N GLU A 223 -19.91 -42.51 12.23
CA GLU A 223 -19.79 -43.97 12.52
C GLU A 223 -19.86 -44.31 14.01
N ARG A 224 -20.13 -43.29 14.89
CA ARG A 224 -20.33 -43.50 16.32
C ARG A 224 -21.75 -43.17 16.73
#